data_c9e4f683b12d1c2aa7b95373deffc67e
#
_entry.id   c9e4f683b12d1c2aa7b95373deffc67e
#
_cell.length_a   1.000
_cell.length_b   1.000
_cell.length_c   1.000
_cell.angle_alpha   90.00
_cell.angle_beta   90.00
_cell.angle_gamma   90.00
#
_symmetry.space_group_name_H-M   'P 1'
#
loop_
_entity.id
_entity.type
_entity.pdbx_description
1 polymer ?
#
loop_
_entity_poly.entity_id
_entity_poly.type
_entity_poly.pdbx_seq_one_letter_code
_entity_poly.pdbx_strand_id
1 'polypeptide(L)'
;MKNFKFYAFLTFLFLGSTSVSAQSMLDLYFGGNKDSLKIEAFKLIHTPEPTFKPTDQLTEPNPALIADMGFEQVYKSENRFFTVRDNKKIFAYRFVKQSDNTIILIHGVGSNAYMYNKTAGLLQEATQAEVYAIDLRGHGQSGGKIGDVQYINQYVDDLADMISTVRKEKPNGKIIIAGHSMGGGIAIRYAMEKQYQQPDGFLLFAPLIGHNSPAFLQGQATENKGEEPFMKIHIERIIGLTMLNEIGNHDYDSLPVLFFNLPDAVPLRKYSYRANKSMTPDDYVAGLKAVNKPMLVLMGSEDEAFSSEATKEAILKNSNGEIKIIDKASHNGVRHNAQSFIFIKDWFSKL
;
A
#
# COMPACT_ATOMS: atom_id res chain seq x y z
N MET A 1 1.53 19.61 32.10
CA MET A 1 0.23 18.91 31.99
C MET A 1 -0.37 18.91 30.59
N LYS A 2 -0.22 19.96 29.75
CA LYS A 2 -0.69 19.98 28.35
C LYS A 2 0.01 18.95 27.46
N ASN A 3 1.32 18.76 27.62
CA ASN A 3 2.12 17.83 26.80
C ASN A 3 1.77 16.35 27.04
N PHE A 4 1.37 15.98 28.27
CA PHE A 4 1.03 14.60 28.59
C PHE A 4 -0.29 14.15 27.93
N LYS A 5 -1.27 15.06 27.79
CA LYS A 5 -2.53 14.77 27.07
C LYS A 5 -2.32 14.65 25.56
N PHE A 6 -1.36 15.38 25.00
CA PHE A 6 -1.02 15.32 23.58
C PHE A 6 -0.32 14.00 23.21
N TYR A 7 0.63 13.53 24.04
CA TYR A 7 1.28 12.22 23.86
C TYR A 7 0.32 11.03 24.08
N ALA A 8 -0.62 11.14 25.01
CA ALA A 8 -1.67 10.12 25.23
C ALA A 8 -2.60 9.99 24.00
N PHE A 9 -2.80 11.06 23.22
CA PHE A 9 -3.58 11.05 21.98
C PHE A 9 -2.81 10.42 20.81
N LEU A 10 -1.50 10.56 20.76
CA LEU A 10 -0.64 9.81 19.83
C LEU A 10 -0.89 8.30 19.95
N THR A 11 -1.03 7.81 21.16
CA THR A 11 -1.38 6.40 21.43
C THR A 11 -2.83 6.07 21.00
N PHE A 12 -3.76 7.03 21.06
CA PHE A 12 -5.18 6.83 20.75
C PHE A 12 -5.50 6.85 19.24
N LEU A 13 -4.77 7.63 18.43
CA LEU A 13 -4.88 7.61 16.96
C LEU A 13 -4.48 6.24 16.37
N PHE A 14 -3.70 5.48 17.12
CA PHE A 14 -3.25 4.15 16.75
C PHE A 14 -3.97 3.00 17.49
N LEU A 15 -4.73 3.25 18.58
CA LEU A 15 -5.27 2.20 19.45
C LEU A 15 -6.81 2.17 19.56
N GLY A 16 -7.55 3.08 18.95
CA GLY A 16 -8.96 3.24 19.28
C GLY A 16 -9.96 2.88 18.21
N SER A 17 -10.42 1.65 18.15
CA SER A 17 -11.72 1.28 17.57
C SER A 17 -12.83 1.41 18.61
N THR A 18 -13.28 2.62 18.90
CA THR A 18 -14.60 2.85 19.45
C THR A 18 -15.28 3.90 18.59
N SER A 19 -16.52 3.63 18.21
CA SER A 19 -17.43 4.52 17.47
C SER A 19 -17.78 5.77 18.28
N VAL A 20 -16.79 6.60 18.53
CA VAL A 20 -17.00 7.99 18.90
C VAL A 20 -17.05 8.73 17.57
N SER A 21 -18.13 9.46 17.28
CA SER A 21 -18.19 10.42 16.18
C SER A 21 -16.86 11.17 16.16
N ALA A 22 -16.14 11.13 15.02
CA ALA A 22 -14.82 11.71 14.91
C ALA A 22 -14.89 13.19 15.21
N GLN A 23 -14.71 13.55 16.49
CA GLN A 23 -14.61 14.95 16.89
C GLN A 23 -13.30 15.46 16.33
N SER A 24 -13.35 16.56 15.60
CA SER A 24 -12.19 17.13 14.94
C SER A 24 -11.09 17.46 15.95
N MET A 25 -9.81 17.37 15.55
CA MET A 25 -8.70 17.85 16.39
C MET A 25 -8.85 19.32 16.70
N LEU A 26 -9.39 20.08 15.73
CA LEU A 26 -9.67 21.51 15.89
C LEU A 26 -10.59 21.77 17.08
N ASP A 27 -11.71 21.05 17.18
CA ASP A 27 -12.68 21.23 18.26
C ASP A 27 -12.17 20.66 19.60
N LEU A 28 -11.59 19.46 19.57
CA LEU A 28 -11.19 18.74 20.77
C LEU A 28 -10.02 19.40 21.52
N TYR A 29 -9.03 19.91 20.78
CA TYR A 29 -7.77 20.42 21.37
C TYR A 29 -7.63 21.94 21.26
N PHE A 30 -8.28 22.57 20.30
CA PHE A 30 -8.12 23.99 19.98
C PHE A 30 -9.41 24.81 20.15
N GLY A 31 -10.52 24.16 20.57
CA GLY A 31 -11.79 24.84 20.81
C GLY A 31 -12.30 25.62 19.58
N GLY A 32 -12.06 25.07 18.37
CA GLY A 32 -12.41 25.72 17.11
C GLY A 32 -11.42 26.80 16.63
N ASN A 33 -10.32 27.07 17.36
CA ASN A 33 -9.35 28.10 17.01
C ASN A 33 -8.36 27.61 15.94
N LYS A 34 -8.64 27.96 14.68
CA LYS A 34 -7.81 27.58 13.52
C LYS A 34 -6.38 28.13 13.55
N ASP A 35 -6.19 29.33 14.09
CA ASP A 35 -4.87 29.97 14.14
C ASP A 35 -3.98 29.23 15.16
N SER A 36 -4.51 28.89 16.32
CA SER A 36 -3.80 28.08 17.32
C SER A 36 -3.44 26.69 16.78
N LEU A 37 -4.37 26.02 16.06
CA LEU A 37 -4.10 24.75 15.40
C LEU A 37 -2.99 24.89 14.35
N LYS A 38 -3.06 25.94 13.50
CA LYS A 38 -2.08 26.20 12.46
C LYS A 38 -0.67 26.45 13.04
N ILE A 39 -0.55 27.22 14.12
CA ILE A 39 0.72 27.48 14.80
C ILE A 39 1.35 26.15 15.30
N GLU A 40 0.55 25.29 15.93
CA GLU A 40 1.04 24.00 16.42
C GLU A 40 1.40 23.05 15.28
N ALA A 41 0.57 22.99 14.25
CA ALA A 41 0.84 22.19 13.05
C ALA A 41 2.18 22.58 12.40
N PHE A 42 2.46 23.89 12.28
CA PHE A 42 3.73 24.36 11.72
C PHE A 42 4.95 23.97 12.57
N LYS A 43 4.84 23.93 13.89
CA LYS A 43 5.92 23.40 14.72
C LYS A 43 6.20 21.94 14.42
N LEU A 44 5.12 21.14 14.28
CA LEU A 44 5.23 19.70 14.03
C LEU A 44 5.80 19.38 12.65
N ILE A 45 5.38 20.05 11.58
CA ILE A 45 5.89 19.77 10.24
C ILE A 45 7.34 20.17 10.02
N HIS A 46 7.88 21.07 10.85
CA HIS A 46 9.26 21.53 10.78
C HIS A 46 10.21 20.83 11.78
N THR A 47 9.74 19.82 12.51
CA THR A 47 10.64 18.98 13.32
C THR A 47 11.66 18.28 12.40
N PRO A 48 12.88 17.98 12.91
CA PRO A 48 13.94 17.38 12.11
C PRO A 48 13.54 16.06 11.47
N GLU A 49 13.96 15.84 10.23
CA GLU A 49 13.78 14.56 9.55
C GLU A 49 14.54 13.43 10.24
N PRO A 50 13.98 12.21 10.29
CA PRO A 50 14.69 11.07 10.82
C PRO A 50 15.92 10.77 9.94
N THR A 51 17.04 10.43 10.56
CA THR A 51 18.27 10.02 9.90
C THR A 51 18.56 8.56 10.16
N PHE A 52 19.27 7.90 9.26
CA PHE A 52 19.78 6.54 9.45
C PHE A 52 21.26 6.61 9.84
N LYS A 53 21.72 5.66 10.64
CA LYS A 53 23.13 5.50 10.92
C LYS A 53 23.86 5.14 9.62
N PRO A 54 25.03 5.71 9.34
CA PRO A 54 25.83 5.26 8.22
C PRO A 54 26.10 3.76 8.34
N THR A 55 25.79 3.02 7.30
CA THR A 55 26.21 1.62 7.18
C THR A 55 27.62 1.63 6.59
N ASP A 56 28.64 1.41 7.41
CA ASP A 56 30.04 1.38 6.98
C ASP A 56 30.40 0.22 6.03
N GLN A 57 29.47 -0.68 5.81
CA GLN A 57 29.64 -1.81 4.90
C GLN A 57 28.30 -2.14 4.23
N LEU A 58 28.32 -2.26 2.91
CA LEU A 58 27.36 -3.06 2.19
C LEU A 58 27.55 -4.51 2.66
N THR A 59 26.83 -4.90 3.70
CA THR A 59 26.79 -6.33 4.05
C THR A 59 26.24 -7.08 2.86
N GLU A 60 26.92 -8.16 2.46
CA GLU A 60 26.41 -9.08 1.44
C GLU A 60 24.94 -9.38 1.76
N PRO A 61 24.02 -9.21 0.79
CA PRO A 61 22.60 -9.46 1.05
C PRO A 61 22.41 -10.89 1.56
N ASN A 62 21.71 -11.05 2.66
CA ASN A 62 21.40 -12.38 3.21
C ASN A 62 20.65 -13.21 2.14
N PRO A 63 21.19 -14.36 1.68
CA PRO A 63 20.54 -15.17 0.65
C PRO A 63 19.12 -15.61 1.00
N ALA A 64 18.82 -15.85 2.28
CA ALA A 64 17.48 -16.18 2.75
C ALA A 64 16.51 -14.99 2.57
N LEU A 65 16.97 -13.77 2.86
CA LEU A 65 16.16 -12.55 2.64
C LEU A 65 15.90 -12.32 1.14
N ILE A 66 16.91 -12.53 0.28
CA ILE A 66 16.75 -12.42 -1.18
C ILE A 66 15.71 -13.43 -1.68
N ALA A 67 15.79 -14.68 -1.21
CA ALA A 67 14.84 -15.73 -1.56
C ALA A 67 13.42 -15.38 -1.07
N ASP A 68 13.30 -14.87 0.15
CA ASP A 68 12.05 -14.43 0.75
C ASP A 68 11.44 -13.22 -0.01
N MET A 69 12.27 -12.31 -0.46
CA MET A 69 11.84 -11.17 -1.29
C MET A 69 11.43 -11.58 -2.71
N GLY A 70 11.83 -12.76 -3.21
CA GLY A 70 11.44 -13.30 -4.52
C GLY A 70 11.90 -12.43 -5.69
N PHE A 71 13.14 -11.92 -5.67
CA PHE A 71 13.70 -11.03 -6.69
C PHE A 71 14.11 -11.72 -7.99
N GLU A 72 13.98 -13.04 -8.08
CA GLU A 72 14.41 -13.79 -9.26
C GLU A 72 13.62 -13.37 -10.50
N GLN A 73 14.38 -13.13 -11.59
CA GLN A 73 13.82 -12.75 -12.89
C GLN A 73 13.70 -14.01 -13.76
N VAL A 74 12.75 -14.89 -13.43
CA VAL A 74 12.62 -16.21 -14.07
C VAL A 74 11.56 -16.25 -15.18
N TYR A 75 10.70 -15.26 -15.26
CA TYR A 75 9.63 -15.18 -16.25
C TYR A 75 9.89 -14.07 -17.28
N LYS A 76 9.63 -14.36 -18.55
CA LYS A 76 9.74 -13.38 -19.64
C LYS A 76 8.55 -12.41 -19.59
N SER A 77 8.84 -11.13 -19.84
CA SER A 77 7.84 -10.08 -19.92
C SER A 77 8.20 -9.07 -21.02
N GLU A 78 7.22 -8.31 -21.45
CA GLU A 78 7.36 -7.20 -22.37
C GLU A 78 7.10 -5.88 -21.64
N ASN A 79 7.68 -4.79 -22.13
CA ASN A 79 7.40 -3.46 -21.60
C ASN A 79 6.08 -2.92 -22.15
N ARG A 80 5.24 -2.38 -21.27
CA ARG A 80 4.00 -1.71 -21.63
C ARG A 80 3.92 -0.35 -20.93
N PHE A 81 3.36 0.64 -21.61
CA PHE A 81 3.05 1.95 -21.04
C PHE A 81 1.56 2.24 -21.21
N PHE A 82 0.91 2.66 -20.12
CA PHE A 82 -0.44 3.19 -20.14
C PHE A 82 -0.39 4.72 -20.02
N THR A 83 -1.13 5.42 -20.89
CA THR A 83 -1.27 6.87 -20.76
C THR A 83 -2.45 7.16 -19.86
N VAL A 84 -2.21 7.91 -18.80
CA VAL A 84 -3.24 8.32 -17.83
C VAL A 84 -3.67 9.77 -18.07
N ARG A 85 -4.75 10.22 -17.38
CA ARG A 85 -5.51 11.45 -17.62
C ARG A 85 -4.68 12.73 -17.69
N ASP A 86 -3.53 12.80 -17.01
CA ASP A 86 -2.59 13.94 -17.05
C ASP A 86 -1.46 13.75 -18.07
N ASN A 87 -1.64 12.84 -19.04
CA ASN A 87 -0.66 12.48 -20.07
C ASN A 87 0.64 11.85 -19.55
N LYS A 88 0.71 11.48 -18.28
CA LYS A 88 1.83 10.70 -17.75
C LYS A 88 1.74 9.26 -18.22
N LYS A 89 2.88 8.58 -18.20
CA LYS A 89 3.00 7.17 -18.54
C LYS A 89 3.13 6.34 -17.27
N ILE A 90 2.28 5.35 -17.12
CA ILE A 90 2.40 4.29 -16.11
C ILE A 90 3.00 3.07 -16.78
N PHE A 91 4.14 2.65 -16.28
CA PHE A 91 4.88 1.49 -16.79
C PHE A 91 4.35 0.18 -16.22
N ALA A 92 4.41 -0.88 -17.01
CA ALA A 92 4.14 -2.24 -16.58
C ALA A 92 5.06 -3.24 -17.28
N TYR A 93 5.47 -4.28 -16.56
CA TYR A 93 5.90 -5.53 -17.17
C TYR A 93 4.66 -6.34 -17.52
N ARG A 94 4.51 -6.62 -18.82
CA ARG A 94 3.42 -7.41 -19.39
C ARG A 94 3.86 -8.87 -19.53
N PHE A 95 3.23 -9.76 -18.81
CA PHE A 95 3.38 -11.21 -18.95
C PHE A 95 2.32 -11.68 -19.93
N VAL A 96 2.74 -11.82 -21.18
CA VAL A 96 1.84 -12.05 -22.32
C VAL A 96 1.17 -13.41 -22.23
N LYS A 97 -0.15 -13.44 -22.34
CA LYS A 97 -0.96 -14.64 -22.44
C LYS A 97 -2.09 -14.41 -23.44
N GLN A 98 -2.35 -15.39 -24.30
CA GLN A 98 -3.54 -15.37 -25.16
C GLN A 98 -4.78 -15.63 -24.30
N SER A 99 -5.28 -14.58 -23.66
CA SER A 99 -6.42 -14.61 -22.74
C SER A 99 -7.11 -13.26 -22.74
N ASP A 100 -8.44 -13.27 -22.62
CA ASP A 100 -9.21 -12.05 -22.39
C ASP A 100 -9.10 -11.57 -20.95
N ASN A 101 -8.86 -12.51 -20.01
CA ASN A 101 -8.72 -12.17 -18.60
C ASN A 101 -7.39 -11.46 -18.31
N THR A 102 -7.44 -10.47 -17.43
CA THR A 102 -6.30 -9.62 -17.09
C THR A 102 -6.16 -9.45 -15.57
N ILE A 103 -4.94 -9.50 -15.08
CA ILE A 103 -4.58 -9.16 -13.70
C ILE A 103 -3.68 -7.93 -13.72
N ILE A 104 -4.04 -6.88 -12.97
CA ILE A 104 -3.18 -5.72 -12.70
C ILE A 104 -2.59 -5.91 -11.30
N LEU A 105 -1.27 -6.15 -11.23
CA LEU A 105 -0.53 -6.44 -10.01
C LEU A 105 0.19 -5.19 -9.51
N ILE A 106 -0.13 -4.77 -8.28
CA ILE A 106 0.38 -3.56 -7.64
C ILE A 106 1.40 -3.96 -6.56
N HIS A 107 2.58 -3.35 -6.61
CA HIS A 107 3.68 -3.60 -5.68
C HIS A 107 3.47 -2.99 -4.28
N GLY A 108 4.28 -3.42 -3.31
CA GLY A 108 4.34 -2.89 -1.95
C GLY A 108 5.17 -1.61 -1.82
N VAL A 109 5.26 -1.08 -0.60
CA VAL A 109 6.01 0.13 -0.26
C VAL A 109 7.50 -0.01 -0.56
N GLY A 110 8.13 1.06 -1.06
CA GLY A 110 9.57 1.07 -1.37
C GLY A 110 10.01 0.14 -2.51
N SER A 111 9.06 -0.43 -3.27
CA SER A 111 9.28 -1.44 -4.30
C SER A 111 8.93 -0.91 -5.71
N ASN A 112 8.97 -1.79 -6.70
CA ASN A 112 8.59 -1.54 -8.08
C ASN A 112 8.21 -2.85 -8.78
N ALA A 113 7.72 -2.76 -10.01
CA ALA A 113 7.26 -3.91 -10.80
C ALA A 113 8.35 -4.97 -11.08
N TYR A 114 9.61 -4.54 -11.21
CA TYR A 114 10.73 -5.46 -11.45
C TYR A 114 10.84 -6.54 -10.35
N MET A 115 10.59 -6.15 -9.09
CA MET A 115 10.67 -7.04 -7.94
C MET A 115 9.49 -8.03 -7.84
N TYR A 116 8.53 -7.96 -8.77
CA TYR A 116 7.33 -8.81 -8.80
C TYR A 116 7.30 -9.78 -9.99
N ASN A 117 8.43 -9.98 -10.68
CA ASN A 117 8.52 -10.89 -11.83
C ASN A 117 8.01 -12.30 -11.48
N LYS A 118 8.54 -12.89 -10.41
CA LYS A 118 8.15 -14.23 -9.95
C LYS A 118 6.67 -14.31 -9.59
N THR A 119 6.16 -13.34 -8.83
CA THR A 119 4.73 -13.29 -8.46
C THR A 119 3.84 -13.20 -9.69
N ALA A 120 4.19 -12.32 -10.65
CA ALA A 120 3.40 -12.13 -11.86
C ALA A 120 3.39 -13.37 -12.76
N GLY A 121 4.54 -14.03 -12.91
CA GLY A 121 4.64 -15.28 -13.67
C GLY A 121 3.82 -16.41 -13.03
N LEU A 122 3.92 -16.59 -11.72
CA LEU A 122 3.11 -17.58 -10.99
C LEU A 122 1.60 -17.27 -11.07
N LEU A 123 1.20 -15.99 -11.04
CA LEU A 123 -0.19 -15.58 -11.28
C LEU A 123 -0.65 -15.97 -12.69
N GLN A 124 0.18 -15.72 -13.71
CA GLN A 124 -0.12 -16.11 -15.07
C GLN A 124 -0.28 -17.64 -15.20
N GLU A 125 0.60 -18.43 -14.59
CA GLU A 125 0.51 -19.89 -14.60
C GLU A 125 -0.77 -20.40 -13.92
N ALA A 126 -1.09 -19.88 -12.74
CA ALA A 126 -2.23 -20.33 -11.95
C ALA A 126 -3.58 -19.97 -12.57
N THR A 127 -3.70 -18.79 -13.19
CA THR A 127 -4.97 -18.22 -13.66
C THR A 127 -5.16 -18.27 -15.18
N GLN A 128 -4.07 -18.48 -15.93
CA GLN A 128 -4.04 -18.37 -17.39
C GLN A 128 -4.47 -16.96 -17.89
N ALA A 129 -4.43 -15.95 -17.02
CA ALA A 129 -4.69 -14.54 -17.39
C ALA A 129 -3.40 -13.86 -17.88
N GLU A 130 -3.56 -12.79 -18.65
CA GLU A 130 -2.47 -11.85 -18.90
C GLU A 130 -2.22 -11.02 -17.64
N VAL A 131 -0.96 -10.80 -17.27
CA VAL A 131 -0.61 -10.08 -16.04
C VAL A 131 0.19 -8.82 -16.37
N TYR A 132 -0.21 -7.69 -15.81
CA TYR A 132 0.54 -6.44 -15.80
C TYR A 132 1.06 -6.17 -14.40
N ALA A 133 2.36 -6.38 -14.15
CA ALA A 133 3.02 -5.89 -12.94
C ALA A 133 3.38 -4.43 -13.16
N ILE A 134 2.75 -3.51 -12.43
CA ILE A 134 2.86 -2.08 -12.69
C ILE A 134 3.85 -1.39 -11.76
N ASP A 135 4.55 -0.38 -12.29
CA ASP A 135 5.16 0.64 -11.46
C ASP A 135 4.11 1.70 -11.13
N LEU A 136 3.82 1.94 -9.88
CA LEU A 136 2.96 3.07 -9.50
C LEU A 136 3.60 4.40 -9.93
N ARG A 137 2.80 5.46 -10.07
CA ARG A 137 3.30 6.83 -10.29
C ARG A 137 4.43 7.16 -9.31
N GLY A 138 5.52 7.76 -9.81
CA GLY A 138 6.69 8.10 -9.00
C GLY A 138 7.57 6.92 -8.57
N HIS A 139 7.38 5.75 -9.20
CA HIS A 139 8.17 4.54 -8.97
C HIS A 139 8.75 4.01 -10.28
N GLY A 140 9.86 3.29 -10.19
CA GLY A 140 10.47 2.56 -11.30
C GLY A 140 10.58 3.39 -12.58
N GLN A 141 9.93 2.91 -13.65
CA GLN A 141 9.91 3.55 -14.97
C GLN A 141 8.65 4.40 -15.22
N SER A 142 7.75 4.50 -14.23
CA SER A 142 6.56 5.33 -14.33
C SER A 142 6.87 6.81 -14.19
N GLY A 143 6.07 7.63 -14.87
CA GLY A 143 6.15 9.09 -14.75
C GLY A 143 5.72 9.59 -13.37
N GLY A 144 5.95 10.88 -13.12
CA GLY A 144 5.66 11.53 -11.86
C GLY A 144 6.93 11.90 -11.10
N LYS A 145 6.76 12.59 -9.96
CA LYS A 145 7.86 12.89 -9.04
C LYS A 145 8.11 11.69 -8.16
N ILE A 146 9.36 11.30 -8.00
CA ILE A 146 9.77 10.13 -7.23
C ILE A 146 9.22 10.20 -5.80
N GLY A 147 8.51 9.16 -5.38
CA GLY A 147 7.93 9.04 -4.05
C GLY A 147 6.81 10.04 -3.74
N ASP A 148 6.22 10.67 -4.77
CA ASP A 148 5.19 11.69 -4.61
C ASP A 148 4.05 11.51 -5.62
N VAL A 149 2.89 12.06 -5.29
CA VAL A 149 1.72 12.23 -6.15
C VAL A 149 1.31 13.70 -6.17
N GLN A 150 0.46 14.13 -7.08
CA GLN A 150 0.01 15.52 -7.13
C GLN A 150 -1.08 15.83 -6.09
N TYR A 151 -1.92 14.83 -5.81
CA TYR A 151 -3.01 14.91 -4.84
C TYR A 151 -3.30 13.54 -4.22
N ILE A 152 -3.92 13.54 -3.05
CA ILE A 152 -4.38 12.31 -2.40
C ILE A 152 -5.40 11.61 -3.32
N ASN A 153 -5.29 10.29 -3.48
CA ASN A 153 -6.09 9.42 -4.36
C ASN A 153 -5.58 9.27 -5.80
N GLN A 154 -4.50 9.92 -6.22
CA GLN A 154 -4.03 9.86 -7.61
C GLN A 154 -3.62 8.46 -8.07
N TYR A 155 -3.17 7.56 -7.18
CA TYR A 155 -2.90 6.16 -7.54
C TYR A 155 -4.17 5.44 -8.01
N VAL A 156 -5.30 5.74 -7.37
CA VAL A 156 -6.61 5.16 -7.74
C VAL A 156 -7.07 5.69 -9.10
N ASP A 157 -6.84 6.97 -9.36
CA ASP A 157 -7.16 7.60 -10.64
C ASP A 157 -6.35 7.00 -11.79
N ASP A 158 -5.05 6.75 -11.57
CA ASP A 158 -4.19 6.07 -12.55
C ASP A 158 -4.69 4.64 -12.84
N LEU A 159 -5.07 3.90 -11.80
CA LEU A 159 -5.66 2.57 -11.95
C LEU A 159 -6.98 2.60 -12.73
N ALA A 160 -7.84 3.60 -12.51
CA ALA A 160 -9.09 3.76 -13.23
C ALA A 160 -8.84 3.97 -14.73
N ASP A 161 -7.85 4.78 -15.10
CA ASP A 161 -7.47 5.01 -16.49
C ASP A 161 -6.90 3.74 -17.14
N MET A 162 -6.09 2.97 -16.39
CA MET A 162 -5.55 1.69 -16.85
C MET A 162 -6.67 0.64 -17.05
N ILE A 163 -7.59 0.49 -16.09
CA ILE A 163 -8.72 -0.42 -16.18
C ILE A 163 -9.61 -0.06 -17.38
N SER A 164 -9.87 1.24 -17.59
CA SER A 164 -10.62 1.71 -18.75
C SER A 164 -9.94 1.33 -20.06
N THR A 165 -8.61 1.43 -20.13
CA THR A 165 -7.82 1.04 -21.30
C THR A 165 -7.90 -0.47 -21.55
N VAL A 166 -7.66 -1.28 -20.50
CA VAL A 166 -7.75 -2.75 -20.58
C VAL A 166 -9.16 -3.21 -20.97
N ARG A 167 -10.20 -2.59 -20.42
CA ARG A 167 -11.59 -2.94 -20.73
C ARG A 167 -11.96 -2.64 -22.19
N LYS A 168 -11.41 -1.57 -22.76
CA LYS A 168 -11.58 -1.27 -24.21
C LYS A 168 -10.87 -2.29 -25.09
N GLU A 169 -9.68 -2.75 -24.70
CA GLU A 169 -8.92 -3.75 -25.45
C GLU A 169 -9.52 -5.16 -25.32
N LYS A 170 -10.10 -5.48 -24.14
CA LYS A 170 -10.63 -6.80 -23.79
C LYS A 170 -12.02 -6.67 -23.13
N PRO A 171 -13.06 -6.34 -23.91
CA PRO A 171 -14.38 -5.98 -23.38
C PRO A 171 -15.07 -7.10 -22.60
N ASN A 172 -14.81 -8.35 -22.97
CA ASN A 172 -15.47 -9.53 -22.40
C ASN A 172 -14.63 -10.23 -21.30
N GLY A 173 -13.36 -9.82 -21.13
CA GLY A 173 -12.47 -10.43 -20.16
C GLY A 173 -12.71 -9.95 -18.74
N LYS A 174 -12.35 -10.78 -17.77
CA LYS A 174 -12.33 -10.38 -16.36
C LYS A 174 -11.10 -9.56 -16.06
N ILE A 175 -11.26 -8.52 -15.26
CA ILE A 175 -10.15 -7.68 -14.76
C ILE A 175 -10.05 -7.87 -13.24
N ILE A 176 -8.90 -8.34 -12.78
CA ILE A 176 -8.61 -8.50 -11.35
C ILE A 176 -7.57 -7.47 -10.94
N ILE A 177 -7.81 -6.75 -9.84
CA ILE A 177 -6.77 -5.99 -9.16
C ILE A 177 -6.12 -6.92 -8.15
N ALA A 178 -4.83 -7.19 -8.35
CA ALA A 178 -3.99 -7.87 -7.37
C ALA A 178 -3.07 -6.86 -6.69
N GLY A 179 -2.86 -6.98 -5.38
CA GLY A 179 -1.99 -6.03 -4.67
C GLY A 179 -1.31 -6.68 -3.47
N HIS A 180 -0.04 -6.30 -3.27
CA HIS A 180 0.73 -6.73 -2.10
C HIS A 180 0.94 -5.55 -1.15
N SER A 181 0.72 -5.76 0.15
CA SER A 181 1.01 -4.76 1.19
C SER A 181 0.33 -3.41 0.87
N MET A 182 1.08 -2.33 0.63
CA MET A 182 0.59 -1.04 0.13
C MET A 182 -0.32 -1.19 -1.10
N GLY A 183 0.06 -2.05 -2.06
CA GLY A 183 -0.75 -2.28 -3.27
C GLY A 183 -2.12 -2.89 -2.96
N GLY A 184 -2.22 -3.70 -1.90
CA GLY A 184 -3.48 -4.21 -1.38
C GLY A 184 -4.35 -3.09 -0.78
N GLY A 185 -3.74 -2.16 -0.06
CA GLY A 185 -4.44 -0.98 0.47
C GLY A 185 -4.98 -0.07 -0.62
N ILE A 186 -4.19 0.18 -1.68
CA ILE A 186 -4.61 0.94 -2.86
C ILE A 186 -5.78 0.24 -3.57
N ALA A 187 -5.75 -1.09 -3.67
CA ALA A 187 -6.85 -1.88 -4.25
C ALA A 187 -8.16 -1.71 -3.45
N ILE A 188 -8.08 -1.74 -2.10
CA ILE A 188 -9.25 -1.50 -1.25
C ILE A 188 -9.73 -0.05 -1.40
N ARG A 189 -8.82 0.93 -1.44
CA ARG A 189 -9.16 2.33 -1.69
C ARG A 189 -9.85 2.52 -3.04
N TYR A 190 -9.42 1.79 -4.09
CA TYR A 190 -10.10 1.79 -5.39
C TYR A 190 -11.55 1.35 -5.30
N ALA A 191 -11.86 0.32 -4.49
CA ALA A 191 -13.22 -0.18 -4.32
C ALA A 191 -14.18 0.86 -3.71
N MET A 192 -13.66 1.89 -3.03
CA MET A 192 -14.48 2.99 -2.49
C MET A 192 -14.95 3.99 -3.56
N GLU A 193 -14.29 4.04 -4.71
CA GLU A 193 -14.55 4.99 -5.78
C GLU A 193 -15.64 4.46 -6.72
N LYS A 194 -16.89 4.64 -6.32
CA LYS A 194 -18.08 4.12 -7.03
C LYS A 194 -18.28 4.70 -8.43
N GLN A 195 -17.68 5.86 -8.73
CA GLN A 195 -17.72 6.50 -10.05
C GLN A 195 -16.84 5.77 -11.08
N TYR A 196 -15.90 4.94 -10.64
CA TYR A 196 -15.04 4.18 -11.55
C TYR A 196 -15.58 2.78 -11.83
N GLN A 197 -15.26 2.29 -13.01
CA GLN A 197 -15.57 0.92 -13.39
C GLN A 197 -14.85 -0.06 -12.44
N GLN A 198 -15.64 -0.84 -11.70
CA GLN A 198 -15.09 -1.80 -10.75
C GLN A 198 -14.46 -2.99 -11.47
N PRO A 199 -13.37 -3.58 -10.90
CA PRO A 199 -12.82 -4.83 -11.38
C PRO A 199 -13.82 -5.98 -11.13
N ASP A 200 -13.53 -7.15 -11.68
CA ASP A 200 -14.35 -8.34 -11.47
C ASP A 200 -13.96 -9.09 -10.18
N GLY A 201 -12.81 -8.77 -9.59
CA GLY A 201 -12.37 -9.32 -8.30
C GLY A 201 -11.11 -8.64 -7.77
N PHE A 202 -10.80 -8.93 -6.50
CA PHE A 202 -9.64 -8.44 -5.77
C PHE A 202 -8.83 -9.61 -5.22
N LEU A 203 -7.52 -9.62 -5.47
CA LEU A 203 -6.58 -10.61 -4.96
C LEU A 203 -5.51 -9.90 -4.14
N LEU A 204 -5.53 -10.07 -2.82
CA LEU A 204 -4.71 -9.29 -1.92
C LEU A 204 -3.71 -10.18 -1.17
N PHE A 205 -2.42 -9.85 -1.28
CA PHE A 205 -1.34 -10.51 -0.56
C PHE A 205 -0.90 -9.60 0.60
N ALA A 206 -1.05 -10.06 1.83
CA ALA A 206 -0.67 -9.33 3.03
C ALA A 206 -1.03 -7.83 2.97
N PRO A 207 -2.30 -7.45 2.72
CA PRO A 207 -2.68 -6.08 2.41
C PRO A 207 -2.55 -5.15 3.62
N LEU A 208 -2.07 -3.92 3.41
CA LEU A 208 -2.23 -2.81 4.33
C LEU A 208 -3.69 -2.33 4.29
N ILE A 209 -4.56 -2.91 5.10
CA ILE A 209 -6.00 -2.63 5.04
C ILE A 209 -6.41 -1.24 5.55
N GLY A 210 -5.53 -0.56 6.27
CA GLY A 210 -5.72 0.80 6.80
C GLY A 210 -4.71 1.12 7.90
N HIS A 211 -4.26 2.37 7.95
CA HIS A 211 -3.36 2.81 9.02
C HIS A 211 -4.04 2.79 10.41
N ASN A 212 -5.37 2.87 10.45
CA ASN A 212 -6.17 2.78 11.67
C ASN A 212 -6.64 1.35 11.98
N SER A 213 -6.15 0.34 11.25
CA SER A 213 -6.57 -1.06 11.45
C SER A 213 -5.83 -1.71 12.61
N PRO A 214 -6.47 -2.65 13.34
CA PRO A 214 -5.81 -3.42 14.39
C PRO A 214 -4.74 -4.38 13.85
N ALA A 215 -4.72 -4.61 12.53
CA ALA A 215 -3.73 -5.43 11.87
C ALA A 215 -2.35 -4.77 11.79
N PHE A 216 -2.30 -3.44 11.85
CA PHE A 216 -1.05 -2.70 11.83
C PHE A 216 -0.31 -2.92 13.15
N LEU A 217 0.77 -3.70 13.13
CA LEU A 217 1.58 -4.02 14.32
C LEU A 217 2.35 -2.79 14.75
N GLN A 218 1.83 -2.09 15.78
CA GLN A 218 2.55 -1.01 16.42
C GLN A 218 3.70 -1.57 17.27
N GLY A 219 4.91 -1.16 16.95
CA GLY A 219 6.07 -1.39 17.82
C GLY A 219 6.74 -2.76 17.70
N GLN A 220 6.35 -3.62 16.75
CA GLN A 220 7.30 -4.57 16.20
C GLN A 220 8.21 -3.87 15.17
N ALA A 221 8.77 -2.71 15.58
CA ALA A 221 10.15 -2.55 15.25
C ALA A 221 10.78 -3.81 15.82
N THR A 222 11.06 -4.79 14.96
CA THR A 222 11.94 -5.88 15.33
C THR A 222 13.09 -5.19 16.02
N GLU A 223 13.25 -5.44 17.32
CA GLU A 223 14.51 -5.20 18.01
C GLU A 223 15.51 -6.17 17.34
N ASN A 224 15.81 -5.92 16.08
CA ASN A 224 17.00 -6.40 15.43
C ASN A 224 18.10 -5.71 16.21
N LYS A 225 18.63 -6.43 17.19
CA LYS A 225 19.65 -5.99 18.12
C LYS A 225 20.76 -5.26 17.36
N GLY A 226 20.63 -3.95 17.20
CA GLY A 226 21.63 -3.06 16.62
C GLY A 226 21.51 -2.70 15.14
N GLU A 227 20.59 -3.26 14.38
CA GLU A 227 20.39 -2.90 12.97
C GLU A 227 19.40 -1.74 12.82
N GLU A 228 19.67 -0.84 11.87
CA GLU A 228 18.74 0.24 11.53
C GLU A 228 17.50 -0.35 10.82
N PRO A 229 16.28 0.14 11.13
CA PRO A 229 15.08 -0.34 10.47
C PRO A 229 15.09 0.04 8.97
N PHE A 230 14.42 -0.76 8.15
CA PHE A 230 14.25 -0.47 6.73
C PHE A 230 13.54 0.88 6.48
N MET A 231 12.61 1.25 7.35
CA MET A 231 11.79 2.46 7.21
C MET A 231 11.65 3.20 8.53
N LYS A 232 11.75 4.53 8.48
CA LYS A 232 11.39 5.43 9.59
C LYS A 232 10.22 6.31 9.18
N ILE A 233 9.29 6.51 10.11
CA ILE A 233 8.08 7.32 9.93
C ILE A 233 8.23 8.62 10.68
N HIS A 234 7.99 9.74 10.02
CA HIS A 234 7.99 11.06 10.65
C HIS A 234 6.60 11.38 11.23
N ILE A 235 6.34 10.86 12.42
CA ILE A 235 5.01 10.89 13.05
C ILE A 235 4.54 12.33 13.31
N GLU A 236 5.43 13.19 13.84
CA GLU A 236 5.12 14.59 14.13
C GLU A 236 4.66 15.33 12.87
N ARG A 237 5.35 15.10 11.74
CA ARG A 237 4.99 15.70 10.46
C ARG A 237 3.66 15.18 9.94
N ILE A 238 3.37 13.89 10.08
CA ILE A 238 2.07 13.31 9.71
C ILE A 238 0.95 14.02 10.50
N ILE A 239 1.12 14.19 11.81
CA ILE A 239 0.14 14.85 12.67
C ILE A 239 -0.07 16.29 12.24
N GLY A 240 1.03 17.06 12.08
CA GLY A 240 0.95 18.45 11.67
C GLY A 240 0.28 18.64 10.31
N LEU A 241 0.57 17.76 9.33
CA LEU A 241 -0.06 17.77 8.01
C LEU A 241 -1.54 17.38 8.08
N THR A 242 -1.89 16.40 8.93
CA THR A 242 -3.29 16.04 9.18
C THR A 242 -4.07 17.22 9.77
N MET A 243 -3.48 17.95 10.73
CA MET A 243 -4.08 19.17 11.30
C MET A 243 -4.27 20.25 10.24
N LEU A 244 -3.30 20.48 9.35
CA LEU A 244 -3.42 21.46 8.26
C LEU A 244 -4.50 21.05 7.26
N ASN A 245 -4.57 19.76 6.89
CA ASN A 245 -5.61 19.24 6.00
C ASN A 245 -7.01 19.40 6.59
N GLU A 246 -7.17 19.25 7.91
CA GLU A 246 -8.46 19.43 8.60
C GLU A 246 -9.03 20.86 8.44
N ILE A 247 -8.15 21.86 8.33
CA ILE A 247 -8.56 23.25 8.07
C ILE A 247 -8.49 23.65 6.58
N GLY A 248 -8.31 22.67 5.68
CA GLY A 248 -8.29 22.87 4.23
C GLY A 248 -6.98 23.41 3.68
N ASN A 249 -5.87 23.31 4.43
CA ASN A 249 -4.55 23.70 3.95
C ASN A 249 -3.76 22.48 3.49
N HIS A 250 -3.57 22.35 2.17
CA HIS A 250 -2.87 21.27 1.48
C HIS A 250 -1.50 21.66 0.91
N ASP A 251 -1.03 22.90 1.16
CA ASP A 251 0.18 23.44 0.55
C ASP A 251 1.44 22.66 0.90
N TYR A 252 1.42 21.94 2.01
CA TYR A 252 2.55 21.20 2.57
C TYR A 252 2.48 19.68 2.37
N ASP A 253 1.47 19.17 1.67
CA ASP A 253 1.23 17.72 1.50
C ASP A 253 2.34 16.99 0.72
N SER A 254 3.22 17.75 0.05
CA SER A 254 4.41 17.20 -0.64
C SER A 254 5.59 16.93 0.31
N LEU A 255 5.51 17.31 1.58
CA LEU A 255 6.57 17.04 2.55
C LEU A 255 6.72 15.53 2.79
N PRO A 256 7.96 15.02 2.85
CA PRO A 256 8.21 13.60 3.07
C PRO A 256 7.87 13.18 4.50
N VAL A 257 7.22 12.03 4.64
CA VAL A 257 6.83 11.45 5.93
C VAL A 257 7.31 10.02 6.15
N LEU A 258 7.62 9.29 5.06
CA LEU A 258 8.30 7.99 5.15
C LEU A 258 9.71 8.14 4.59
N PHE A 259 10.67 7.49 5.25
CA PHE A 259 12.09 7.52 4.92
C PHE A 259 12.61 6.09 4.88
N PHE A 260 13.32 5.72 3.82
CA PHE A 260 13.81 4.36 3.63
C PHE A 260 15.32 4.29 3.78
N ASN A 261 15.77 3.26 4.49
CA ASN A 261 17.19 2.92 4.62
C ASN A 261 17.66 2.16 3.37
N LEU A 262 17.80 2.92 2.27
CA LEU A 262 18.23 2.39 0.98
C LEU A 262 19.53 3.07 0.55
N PRO A 263 20.39 2.39 -0.24
CA PRO A 263 21.61 2.97 -0.79
C PRO A 263 21.35 4.28 -1.54
N ASP A 264 22.31 5.18 -1.57
CA ASP A 264 22.21 6.48 -2.24
C ASP A 264 21.93 6.36 -3.75
N ALA A 265 22.34 5.26 -4.36
CA ALA A 265 22.04 4.94 -5.76
C ALA A 265 20.56 4.65 -6.04
N VAL A 266 19.75 4.37 -5.01
CA VAL A 266 18.31 4.14 -5.14
C VAL A 266 17.57 5.47 -5.10
N PRO A 267 16.91 5.90 -6.19
CA PRO A 267 16.27 7.22 -6.24
C PRO A 267 15.09 7.35 -5.27
N LEU A 268 14.34 6.26 -5.05
CA LEU A 268 13.15 6.24 -4.20
C LEU A 268 13.55 6.00 -2.74
N ARG A 269 13.73 7.09 -1.98
CA ARG A 269 14.16 7.02 -0.57
C ARG A 269 13.19 7.67 0.39
N LYS A 270 12.17 8.35 -0.11
CA LYS A 270 11.18 9.08 0.71
C LYS A 270 9.82 9.04 0.04
N TYR A 271 8.75 9.01 0.84
CA TYR A 271 7.40 9.27 0.35
C TYR A 271 6.82 10.52 0.99
N SER A 272 6.12 11.30 0.18
CA SER A 272 5.35 12.45 0.64
C SER A 272 4.15 12.04 1.51
N TYR A 273 3.62 12.99 2.27
CA TYR A 273 2.39 12.79 3.04
C TYR A 273 1.22 12.37 2.13
N ARG A 274 1.01 13.05 1.00
CA ARG A 274 -0.08 12.74 0.08
C ARG A 274 0.09 11.37 -0.60
N ALA A 275 1.33 10.94 -0.89
CA ALA A 275 1.59 9.59 -1.35
C ALA A 275 1.26 8.56 -0.26
N ASN A 276 1.70 8.80 0.99
CA ASN A 276 1.38 7.96 2.15
C ASN A 276 -0.13 7.87 2.39
N LYS A 277 -0.85 8.98 2.34
CA LYS A 277 -2.33 9.01 2.48
C LYS A 277 -3.05 8.28 1.35
N SER A 278 -2.44 8.18 0.17
CA SER A 278 -3.01 7.49 -1.00
C SER A 278 -2.85 5.96 -0.95
N MET A 279 -2.06 5.40 -0.01
CA MET A 279 -1.73 3.97 0.05
C MET A 279 -2.86 3.08 0.55
N THR A 280 -3.82 3.63 1.28
CA THR A 280 -4.84 2.84 1.98
C THR A 280 -6.07 3.69 2.27
N PRO A 281 -7.25 3.09 2.53
CA PRO A 281 -8.40 3.83 3.04
C PRO A 281 -8.07 4.62 4.30
N ASP A 282 -8.72 5.77 4.48
CA ASP A 282 -8.62 6.54 5.73
C ASP A 282 -9.32 5.82 6.89
N ASP A 283 -10.38 5.06 6.58
CA ASP A 283 -11.10 4.17 7.48
C ASP A 283 -11.13 2.76 6.90
N TYR A 284 -10.45 1.82 7.57
CA TYR A 284 -10.37 0.44 7.11
C TYR A 284 -11.73 -0.28 7.09
N VAL A 285 -12.65 0.07 8.01
CA VAL A 285 -14.00 -0.52 8.05
C VAL A 285 -14.80 -0.09 6.84
N ALA A 286 -14.80 1.21 6.53
CA ALA A 286 -15.45 1.75 5.34
C ALA A 286 -14.84 1.19 4.07
N GLY A 287 -13.50 1.09 4.02
CA GLY A 287 -12.77 0.50 2.90
C GLY A 287 -13.16 -0.95 2.63
N LEU A 288 -13.14 -1.80 3.65
CA LEU A 288 -13.51 -3.21 3.52
C LEU A 288 -14.98 -3.40 3.13
N LYS A 289 -15.91 -2.61 3.69
CA LYS A 289 -17.33 -2.62 3.32
C LYS A 289 -17.59 -2.15 1.89
N ALA A 290 -16.70 -1.36 1.32
CA ALA A 290 -16.84 -0.89 -0.06
C ALA A 290 -16.50 -1.98 -1.09
N VAL A 291 -15.73 -3.01 -0.72
CA VAL A 291 -15.40 -4.14 -1.59
C VAL A 291 -16.63 -5.01 -1.79
N ASN A 292 -17.32 -4.81 -2.91
CA ASN A 292 -18.57 -5.50 -3.26
C ASN A 292 -18.38 -6.58 -4.35
N LYS A 293 -17.15 -6.87 -4.73
CA LYS A 293 -16.75 -7.91 -5.68
C LYS A 293 -16.05 -9.06 -4.96
N PRO A 294 -15.97 -10.25 -5.56
CA PRO A 294 -15.19 -11.35 -4.99
C PRO A 294 -13.80 -10.90 -4.57
N MET A 295 -13.40 -11.21 -3.35
CA MET A 295 -12.10 -10.86 -2.80
C MET A 295 -11.46 -12.08 -2.14
N LEU A 296 -10.21 -12.37 -2.51
CA LEU A 296 -9.36 -13.35 -1.83
C LEU A 296 -8.20 -12.61 -1.17
N VAL A 297 -8.03 -12.81 0.14
CA VAL A 297 -6.91 -12.30 0.93
C VAL A 297 -6.02 -13.46 1.34
N LEU A 298 -4.72 -13.33 1.13
CA LEU A 298 -3.69 -14.29 1.52
C LEU A 298 -2.73 -13.63 2.51
N MET A 299 -2.59 -14.20 3.71
CA MET A 299 -1.69 -13.73 4.76
C MET A 299 -0.68 -14.81 5.09
N GLY A 300 0.54 -14.44 5.41
CA GLY A 300 1.51 -15.38 5.96
C GLY A 300 1.29 -15.60 7.45
N SER A 301 1.48 -16.83 7.96
CA SER A 301 1.40 -17.07 9.43
C SER A 301 2.57 -16.43 10.19
N GLU A 302 3.67 -16.16 9.49
CA GLU A 302 4.88 -15.51 10.02
C GLU A 302 5.05 -14.09 9.45
N ASP A 303 3.93 -13.41 9.10
CA ASP A 303 3.95 -12.04 8.62
C ASP A 303 4.48 -11.10 9.72
N GLU A 304 5.63 -10.50 9.46
CA GLU A 304 6.35 -9.63 10.39
C GLU A 304 5.86 -8.16 10.34
N ALA A 305 5.07 -7.80 9.32
CA ALA A 305 4.57 -6.44 9.15
C ALA A 305 3.16 -6.26 9.70
N PHE A 306 2.29 -7.26 9.54
CA PHE A 306 0.88 -7.17 9.94
C PHE A 306 0.44 -8.41 10.70
N SER A 307 -0.44 -8.22 11.70
CA SER A 307 -1.06 -9.33 12.41
C SER A 307 -2.03 -10.08 11.51
N SER A 308 -1.72 -11.33 11.17
CA SER A 308 -2.55 -12.17 10.32
C SER A 308 -3.91 -12.48 10.95
N GLU A 309 -3.96 -12.72 12.26
CA GLU A 309 -5.22 -12.96 12.96
C GLU A 309 -6.09 -11.71 13.04
N ALA A 310 -5.51 -10.53 13.35
CA ALA A 310 -6.26 -9.28 13.37
C ALA A 310 -6.74 -8.89 11.95
N THR A 311 -5.96 -9.17 10.90
CA THR A 311 -6.39 -9.00 9.51
C THR A 311 -7.56 -9.92 9.20
N LYS A 312 -7.49 -11.19 9.58
CA LYS A 312 -8.55 -12.18 9.38
C LYS A 312 -9.84 -11.75 10.06
N GLU A 313 -9.77 -11.33 11.31
CA GLU A 313 -10.92 -10.82 12.04
C GLU A 313 -11.54 -9.61 11.34
N ALA A 314 -10.71 -8.64 10.94
CA ALA A 314 -11.16 -7.44 10.23
C ALA A 314 -11.86 -7.76 8.90
N ILE A 315 -11.30 -8.65 8.08
CA ILE A 315 -11.86 -9.09 6.79
C ILE A 315 -13.22 -9.76 7.00
N LEU A 316 -13.28 -10.77 7.88
CA LEU A 316 -14.50 -11.55 8.12
C LEU A 316 -15.63 -10.72 8.74
N LYS A 317 -15.29 -9.71 9.54
CA LYS A 317 -16.27 -8.83 10.18
C LYS A 317 -16.81 -7.75 9.24
N ASN A 318 -16.01 -7.27 8.31
CA ASN A 318 -16.33 -6.05 7.57
C ASN A 318 -16.45 -6.24 6.04
N SER A 319 -16.33 -7.47 5.55
CA SER A 319 -16.47 -7.77 4.11
C SER A 319 -17.02 -9.18 3.91
N ASN A 320 -17.35 -9.50 2.64
CA ASN A 320 -17.68 -10.86 2.19
C ASN A 320 -16.45 -11.57 1.57
N GLY A 321 -15.24 -11.06 1.83
CA GLY A 321 -14.01 -11.61 1.28
C GLY A 321 -13.62 -12.94 1.93
N GLU A 322 -12.96 -13.79 1.13
CA GLU A 322 -12.28 -14.98 1.65
C GLU A 322 -10.89 -14.60 2.15
N ILE A 323 -10.44 -15.23 3.22
CA ILE A 323 -9.07 -15.10 3.72
C ILE A 323 -8.46 -16.46 4.02
N LYS A 324 -7.20 -16.66 3.62
CA LYS A 324 -6.39 -17.85 3.89
C LYS A 324 -5.09 -17.44 4.56
N ILE A 325 -4.75 -18.12 5.64
CA ILE A 325 -3.43 -17.99 6.30
C ILE A 325 -2.53 -19.07 5.73
N ILE A 326 -1.40 -18.66 5.19
CA ILE A 326 -0.40 -19.53 4.55
C ILE A 326 0.66 -19.89 5.59
N ASP A 327 0.76 -21.17 5.92
CA ASP A 327 1.69 -21.65 6.95
C ASP A 327 3.15 -21.33 6.59
N LYS A 328 3.91 -20.86 7.58
CA LYS A 328 5.33 -20.49 7.48
C LYS A 328 5.67 -19.48 6.38
N ALA A 329 4.71 -18.73 5.91
CA ALA A 329 4.97 -17.64 4.98
C ALA A 329 5.16 -16.32 5.73
N SER A 330 6.20 -15.57 5.33
CA SER A 330 6.47 -14.21 5.76
C SER A 330 5.58 -13.21 5.03
N HIS A 331 5.73 -11.92 5.33
CA HIS A 331 5.07 -10.82 4.61
C HIS A 331 5.32 -10.85 3.10
N ASN A 332 6.54 -11.13 2.68
CA ASN A 332 6.92 -11.23 1.27
C ASN A 332 6.71 -12.64 0.72
N GLY A 333 6.99 -13.67 1.49
CA GLY A 333 6.91 -15.06 1.09
C GLY A 333 5.52 -15.49 0.62
N VAL A 334 4.45 -14.92 1.19
CA VAL A 334 3.07 -15.25 0.84
C VAL A 334 2.75 -15.07 -0.66
N ARG A 335 3.40 -14.12 -1.34
CA ARG A 335 3.15 -13.80 -2.76
C ARG A 335 3.85 -14.72 -3.77
N HIS A 336 4.64 -15.69 -3.29
CA HIS A 336 5.28 -16.71 -4.14
C HIS A 336 5.29 -18.10 -3.50
N ASN A 337 4.56 -18.31 -2.40
CA ASN A 337 4.36 -19.60 -1.77
C ASN A 337 3.44 -20.49 -2.63
N ALA A 338 3.80 -21.76 -2.84
CA ALA A 338 3.05 -22.67 -3.68
C ALA A 338 1.58 -22.86 -3.22
N GLN A 339 1.33 -22.90 -1.90
CA GLN A 339 -0.02 -23.02 -1.35
C GLN A 339 -0.90 -21.81 -1.71
N SER A 340 -0.34 -20.60 -1.77
CA SER A 340 -1.04 -19.40 -2.21
C SER A 340 -1.65 -19.59 -3.60
N PHE A 341 -0.88 -20.17 -4.52
CA PHE A 341 -1.31 -20.34 -5.92
C PHE A 341 -2.33 -21.48 -6.10
N ILE A 342 -2.38 -22.45 -5.19
CA ILE A 342 -3.47 -23.43 -5.15
C ILE A 342 -4.79 -22.72 -4.84
N PHE A 343 -4.82 -21.88 -3.81
CA PHE A 343 -6.02 -21.10 -3.45
C PHE A 343 -6.40 -20.08 -4.53
N ILE A 344 -5.43 -19.41 -5.15
CA ILE A 344 -5.68 -18.47 -6.25
C ILE A 344 -6.33 -19.17 -7.43
N LYS A 345 -5.81 -20.31 -7.85
CA LYS A 345 -6.35 -21.10 -8.97
C LYS A 345 -7.81 -21.52 -8.71
N ASP A 346 -8.10 -22.04 -7.52
CA ASP A 346 -9.45 -22.43 -7.12
C ASP A 346 -10.39 -21.22 -7.09
N TRP A 347 -10.00 -20.12 -6.45
CA TRP A 347 -10.80 -18.90 -6.38
C TRP A 347 -11.06 -18.30 -7.76
N PHE A 348 -10.01 -18.16 -8.59
CA PHE A 348 -10.15 -17.58 -9.94
C PHE A 348 -11.07 -18.38 -10.86
N SER A 349 -11.10 -19.71 -10.69
CA SER A 349 -11.97 -20.60 -11.48
C SER A 349 -13.46 -20.41 -11.18
N LYS A 350 -13.81 -19.80 -10.05
CA LYS A 350 -15.19 -19.55 -9.60
C LYS A 350 -15.70 -18.16 -9.98
N LEU A 351 -14.82 -17.28 -10.46
CA LEU A 351 -15.20 -15.96 -10.96
C LEU A 351 -15.89 -16.08 -12.30
#